data_3f9bfca52cac929aed5d981512cc56d9
#
_entry.id   3f9bfca52cac929aed5d981512cc56d9
#
_cell.length_a   1.000
_cell.length_b   1.000
_cell.length_c   1.000
_cell.angle_alpha   90.00
_cell.angle_beta   90.00
_cell.angle_gamma   90.00
#
_symmetry.space_group_name_H-M   'P 1'
#
loop_
_entity.id
_entity.type
_entity.pdbx_description
1 polymer ?
#
loop_
_entity_poly.entity_id
_entity_poly.type
_entity_poly.pdbx_seq_one_letter_code
_entity_poly.pdbx_strand_id
1 'polypeptide(L)'
;MPSPARIFSVLAREALADALRRRLVLAIAVTSLLSLQAVNSCTSCGSARFVRDGQVVEMPQVAGMGALVVMIACALWTLLLAGFLASDHLAEPLEDGSAALLLARPVGRGRFALARLAGALAIALASGAVLLLATAWLLHARQGLVWWPVLPAFAACAAGAATVGALAMLASLYLPRIATVLLVMMGVAGIAAVNVAGLFGAELGSLAAAVQSFGPPLVSPVALALHDWIAPTAVPGDALTLALRQIAWMLASAAALVHAFRRAELD
;
A
#
# COMPACT_ATOMS: atom_id res chain seq x y z
N MET A 1 12.84 29.80 -18.75
CA MET A 1 12.82 28.98 -17.53
C MET A 1 12.05 27.71 -17.82
N PRO A 2 12.53 26.52 -17.44
CA PRO A 2 11.78 25.27 -17.65
C PRO A 2 10.45 25.31 -16.87
N SER A 3 9.38 24.72 -17.45
CA SER A 3 8.08 24.68 -16.82
C SER A 3 8.14 23.90 -15.49
N PRO A 4 7.33 24.26 -14.47
CA PRO A 4 7.32 23.58 -13.17
C PRO A 4 6.98 22.08 -13.27
N ALA A 5 6.19 21.67 -14.27
CA ALA A 5 5.89 20.26 -14.55
C ALA A 5 7.13 19.50 -15.07
N ARG A 6 7.97 20.14 -15.91
CA ARG A 6 9.21 19.54 -16.42
C ARG A 6 10.23 19.31 -15.30
N ILE A 7 10.34 20.25 -14.36
CA ILE A 7 11.23 20.11 -13.20
C ILE A 7 10.76 18.92 -12.33
N PHE A 8 9.46 18.83 -12.06
CA PHE A 8 8.89 17.72 -11.28
C PHE A 8 9.14 16.35 -11.95
N SER A 9 8.91 16.24 -13.25
CA SER A 9 9.11 14.98 -13.98
C SER A 9 10.58 14.54 -14.01
N VAL A 10 11.53 15.47 -14.11
CA VAL A 10 12.97 15.17 -14.05
C VAL A 10 13.34 14.65 -12.66
N LEU A 11 12.92 15.33 -11.59
CA LEU A 11 13.20 14.89 -10.21
C LEU A 11 12.58 13.52 -9.88
N ALA A 12 11.35 13.29 -10.31
CA ALA A 12 10.70 11.98 -10.13
C ALA A 12 11.42 10.86 -10.89
N ARG A 13 11.91 11.17 -12.11
CA ARG A 13 12.67 10.22 -12.93
C ARG A 13 14.06 9.93 -12.35
N GLU A 14 14.74 10.92 -11.79
CA GLU A 14 16.00 10.74 -11.07
C GLU A 14 15.78 9.85 -9.83
N ALA A 15 14.73 10.12 -9.03
CA ALA A 15 14.38 9.31 -7.88
C ALA A 15 14.06 7.84 -8.27
N LEU A 16 13.35 7.64 -9.38
CA LEU A 16 13.07 6.33 -9.93
C LEU A 16 14.35 5.61 -10.38
N ALA A 17 15.24 6.29 -11.10
CA ALA A 17 16.49 5.73 -11.59
C ALA A 17 17.43 5.34 -10.43
N ASP A 18 17.49 6.17 -9.39
CA ASP A 18 18.26 5.93 -8.18
C ASP A 18 17.75 4.68 -7.44
N ALA A 19 16.44 4.59 -7.24
CA ALA A 19 15.83 3.43 -6.62
C ALA A 19 16.05 2.13 -7.42
N LEU A 20 15.95 2.18 -8.76
CA LEU A 20 16.20 1.02 -9.63
C LEU A 20 17.64 0.50 -9.56
N ARG A 21 18.61 1.36 -9.29
CA ARG A 21 20.02 0.98 -9.13
C ARG A 21 20.31 0.27 -7.81
N ARG A 22 19.41 0.34 -6.85
CA ARG A 22 19.60 -0.28 -5.54
C ARG A 22 19.32 -1.77 -5.58
N ARG A 23 20.12 -2.54 -4.84
CA ARG A 23 19.88 -3.98 -4.61
C ARG A 23 18.51 -4.28 -4.00
N LEU A 24 17.86 -3.25 -3.43
CA LEU A 24 16.53 -3.32 -2.86
C LEU A 24 15.47 -3.71 -3.89
N VAL A 25 15.55 -3.21 -5.14
CA VAL A 25 14.63 -3.60 -6.23
C VAL A 25 14.75 -5.09 -6.55
N LEU A 26 15.97 -5.63 -6.50
CA LEU A 26 16.20 -7.05 -6.71
C LEU A 26 15.59 -7.88 -5.57
N ALA A 27 15.74 -7.43 -4.31
CA ALA A 27 15.10 -8.07 -3.17
C ALA A 27 13.56 -8.02 -3.27
N ILE A 28 12.99 -6.89 -3.71
CA ILE A 28 11.55 -6.74 -3.96
C ILE A 28 11.09 -7.72 -5.05
N ALA A 29 11.83 -7.82 -6.16
CA ALA A 29 11.49 -8.74 -7.24
C ALA A 29 11.50 -10.19 -6.77
N VAL A 30 12.53 -10.60 -6.03
CA VAL A 30 12.65 -11.96 -5.48
C VAL A 30 11.52 -12.27 -4.49
N THR A 31 11.23 -11.37 -3.55
CA THR A 31 10.15 -11.57 -2.57
C THR A 31 8.77 -11.58 -3.21
N SER A 32 8.53 -10.76 -4.24
CA SER A 32 7.29 -10.78 -5.03
C SER A 32 7.14 -12.11 -5.79
N LEU A 33 8.23 -12.63 -6.35
CA LEU A 33 8.23 -13.91 -7.06
C LEU A 33 7.96 -15.08 -6.09
N LEU A 34 8.56 -15.05 -4.90
CA LEU A 34 8.30 -16.03 -3.84
C LEU A 34 6.85 -15.96 -3.35
N SER A 35 6.29 -14.77 -3.21
CA SER A 35 4.89 -14.59 -2.85
C SER A 35 3.95 -15.17 -3.92
N LEU A 36 4.21 -14.93 -5.20
CA LEU A 36 3.46 -15.51 -6.31
C LEU A 36 3.58 -17.05 -6.32
N GLN A 37 4.76 -17.59 -6.04
CA GLN A 37 4.95 -19.04 -5.97
C GLN A 37 4.20 -19.64 -4.79
N ALA A 38 4.18 -18.98 -3.62
CA ALA A 38 3.39 -19.40 -2.47
C ALA A 38 1.89 -19.41 -2.80
N VAL A 39 1.37 -18.35 -3.43
CA VAL A 39 -0.02 -18.29 -3.92
C VAL A 39 -0.31 -19.42 -4.88
N ASN A 40 0.59 -19.65 -5.84
CA ASN A 40 0.45 -20.72 -6.82
C ASN A 40 0.37 -22.10 -6.14
N SER A 41 1.19 -22.35 -5.11
CA SER A 41 1.19 -23.60 -4.34
C SER A 41 -0.08 -23.75 -3.51
N CYS A 42 -0.54 -22.70 -2.83
CA CYS A 42 -1.76 -22.72 -2.03
C CYS A 42 -3.02 -22.92 -2.90
N THR A 43 -3.07 -22.32 -4.09
CA THR A 43 -4.22 -22.46 -5.01
C THR A 43 -4.23 -23.81 -5.75
N SER A 44 -3.11 -24.54 -5.76
CA SER A 44 -3.02 -25.88 -6.35
C SER A 44 -3.71 -26.97 -5.48
N CYS A 45 -3.89 -26.70 -4.18
CA CYS A 45 -4.55 -27.63 -3.24
C CYS A 45 -6.11 -27.63 -3.34
N GLY A 46 -6.66 -27.11 -4.39
CA GLY A 46 -8.08 -26.77 -4.61
C GLY A 46 -9.10 -27.92 -4.67
N SER A 47 -8.86 -29.09 -4.07
CA SER A 47 -9.82 -30.20 -4.00
C SER A 47 -10.18 -30.63 -2.57
N ALA A 48 -9.86 -29.83 -1.57
CA ALA A 48 -10.28 -30.14 -0.20
C ALA A 48 -11.80 -29.93 -0.06
N ARG A 49 -12.56 -31.00 -0.10
CA ARG A 49 -13.97 -31.01 0.30
C ARG A 49 -14.04 -30.89 1.81
N PHE A 50 -14.44 -29.73 2.29
CA PHE A 50 -14.76 -29.58 3.71
C PHE A 50 -16.15 -30.11 3.98
N VAL A 51 -16.25 -31.15 4.80
CA VAL A 51 -17.51 -31.63 5.34
C VAL A 51 -17.70 -30.99 6.72
N ARG A 52 -18.61 -30.03 6.82
CA ARG A 52 -19.03 -29.46 8.09
C ARG A 52 -20.42 -30.00 8.43
N ASP A 53 -20.54 -30.63 9.57
CA ASP A 53 -21.81 -31.21 10.09
C ASP A 53 -22.53 -32.17 9.11
N GLY A 54 -21.75 -32.96 8.35
CA GLY A 54 -22.28 -33.90 7.37
C GLY A 54 -22.77 -33.30 6.05
N GLN A 55 -22.69 -31.99 5.89
CA GLN A 55 -22.96 -31.30 4.63
C GLN A 55 -21.67 -30.91 3.91
N VAL A 56 -21.61 -31.19 2.60
CA VAL A 56 -20.53 -30.74 1.75
C VAL A 56 -20.74 -29.23 1.53
N VAL A 57 -19.91 -28.42 2.17
CA VAL A 57 -19.91 -26.95 1.92
C VAL A 57 -19.42 -26.72 0.51
N GLU A 58 -20.26 -26.14 -0.34
CA GLU A 58 -19.93 -25.87 -1.72
C GLU A 58 -18.70 -24.94 -1.84
N MET A 59 -17.76 -25.37 -2.66
CA MET A 59 -16.44 -24.79 -2.89
C MET A 59 -16.35 -23.29 -3.22
N PRO A 60 -17.31 -22.61 -3.87
CA PRO A 60 -17.15 -21.24 -4.32
C PRO A 60 -16.89 -20.25 -3.19
N GLN A 61 -17.52 -20.42 -2.04
CA GLN A 61 -17.38 -19.48 -0.91
C GLN A 61 -16.01 -19.59 -0.22
N VAL A 62 -15.48 -20.80 -0.09
CA VAL A 62 -14.15 -21.04 0.51
C VAL A 62 -13.05 -20.53 -0.43
N ALA A 63 -13.22 -20.75 -1.73
CA ALA A 63 -12.29 -20.27 -2.75
C ALA A 63 -12.26 -18.73 -2.80
N GLY A 64 -13.42 -18.08 -2.76
CA GLY A 64 -13.52 -16.61 -2.75
C GLY A 64 -12.89 -15.98 -1.51
N MET A 65 -13.11 -16.58 -0.31
CA MET A 65 -12.49 -16.11 0.92
C MET A 65 -10.97 -16.27 0.89
N GLY A 66 -10.46 -17.41 0.41
CA GLY A 66 -9.03 -17.62 0.22
C GLY A 66 -8.41 -16.62 -0.75
N ALA A 67 -9.09 -16.36 -1.87
CA ALA A 67 -8.69 -15.36 -2.85
C ALA A 67 -8.62 -13.94 -2.24
N LEU A 68 -9.61 -13.55 -1.43
CA LEU A 68 -9.61 -12.27 -0.73
C LEU A 68 -8.41 -12.14 0.21
N VAL A 69 -8.15 -13.14 1.05
CA VAL A 69 -7.02 -13.13 2.00
C VAL A 69 -5.69 -12.93 1.25
N VAL A 70 -5.51 -13.65 0.14
CA VAL A 70 -4.31 -13.52 -0.69
C VAL A 70 -4.19 -12.13 -1.30
N MET A 71 -5.28 -11.57 -1.82
CA MET A 71 -5.26 -10.22 -2.41
C MET A 71 -5.00 -9.14 -1.36
N ILE A 72 -5.57 -9.28 -0.16
CA ILE A 72 -5.26 -8.40 0.98
C ILE A 72 -3.78 -8.50 1.34
N ALA A 73 -3.21 -9.70 1.39
CA ALA A 73 -1.77 -9.88 1.66
C ALA A 73 -0.89 -9.21 0.60
N CYS A 74 -1.24 -9.32 -0.69
CA CYS A 74 -0.55 -8.63 -1.78
C CYS A 74 -0.68 -7.09 -1.66
N ALA A 75 -1.85 -6.60 -1.28
CA ALA A 75 -2.06 -5.17 -1.05
C ALA A 75 -1.22 -4.68 0.15
N LEU A 76 -1.24 -5.39 1.28
CA LEU A 76 -0.43 -5.06 2.45
C LEU A 76 1.07 -5.06 2.14
N TRP A 77 1.54 -6.02 1.36
CA TRP A 77 2.91 -6.04 0.87
C TRP A 77 3.25 -4.77 0.10
N THR A 78 2.36 -4.34 -0.80
CA THR A 78 2.53 -3.11 -1.58
C THR A 78 2.58 -1.86 -0.69
N LEU A 79 1.74 -1.80 0.36
CA LEU A 79 1.74 -0.71 1.35
C LEU A 79 3.06 -0.66 2.14
N LEU A 80 3.55 -1.81 2.59
CA LEU A 80 4.84 -1.90 3.29
C LEU A 80 5.99 -1.46 2.40
N LEU A 81 6.02 -1.90 1.14
CA LEU A 81 7.01 -1.47 0.17
C LEU A 81 6.98 0.04 -0.06
N ALA A 82 5.79 0.62 -0.19
CA ALA A 82 5.64 2.07 -0.35
C ALA A 82 6.21 2.83 0.85
N GLY A 83 5.94 2.36 2.07
CA GLY A 83 6.48 2.95 3.29
C GLY A 83 8.00 2.83 3.40
N PHE A 84 8.57 1.66 3.11
CA PHE A 84 10.01 1.45 3.16
C PHE A 84 10.77 2.27 2.12
N LEU A 85 10.31 2.24 0.86
CA LEU A 85 10.92 3.04 -0.18
C LEU A 85 10.82 4.54 0.12
N ALA A 86 9.66 4.99 0.59
CA ALA A 86 9.44 6.38 0.92
C ALA A 86 10.34 6.85 2.07
N SER A 87 10.55 6.05 3.12
CA SER A 87 11.42 6.41 4.26
C SER A 87 12.87 6.65 3.82
N ASP A 88 13.40 5.81 2.93
CA ASP A 88 14.77 5.91 2.44
C ASP A 88 14.99 7.10 1.51
N HIS A 89 13.99 7.41 0.67
CA HIS A 89 14.13 8.43 -0.38
C HIS A 89 14.29 9.86 0.13
N LEU A 90 13.93 10.14 1.37
CA LEU A 90 14.08 11.47 1.95
C LEU A 90 15.23 11.52 2.96
N ALA A 91 15.40 10.48 3.78
CA ALA A 91 16.43 10.44 4.81
C ALA A 91 17.85 10.49 4.21
N GLU A 92 18.11 9.69 3.19
CA GLU A 92 19.45 9.59 2.60
C GLU A 92 19.96 10.89 1.96
N PRO A 93 19.21 11.63 1.11
CA PRO A 93 19.66 12.92 0.62
C PRO A 93 19.87 13.98 1.68
N LEU A 94 19.19 13.86 2.84
CA LEU A 94 19.42 14.75 3.97
C LEU A 94 20.71 14.39 4.70
N GLU A 95 20.98 13.11 4.92
CA GLU A 95 22.20 12.61 5.58
C GLU A 95 23.46 12.89 4.73
N ASP A 96 23.39 12.70 3.40
CA ASP A 96 24.51 12.90 2.47
C ASP A 96 24.73 14.38 2.09
N GLY A 97 23.88 15.31 2.55
CA GLY A 97 23.96 16.74 2.19
C GLY A 97 23.60 17.05 0.74
N SER A 98 23.25 16.03 -0.08
CA SER A 98 22.88 16.25 -1.50
C SER A 98 21.57 17.01 -1.65
N ALA A 99 20.68 16.95 -0.64
CA ALA A 99 19.48 17.76 -0.60
C ALA A 99 19.77 19.26 -0.60
N ALA A 100 20.81 19.71 0.11
CA ALA A 100 21.23 21.12 0.13
C ALA A 100 21.66 21.61 -1.25
N LEU A 101 22.41 20.80 -2.01
CA LEU A 101 22.85 21.11 -3.37
C LEU A 101 21.67 21.19 -4.36
N LEU A 102 20.69 20.29 -4.23
CA LEU A 102 19.49 20.29 -5.06
C LEU A 102 18.55 21.47 -4.73
N LEU A 103 18.45 21.84 -3.47
CA LEU A 103 17.63 22.95 -2.99
C LEU A 103 18.29 24.33 -3.18
N ALA A 104 19.60 24.39 -3.47
CA ALA A 104 20.27 25.60 -3.93
C ALA A 104 19.73 26.07 -5.31
N ARG A 105 19.11 25.20 -6.07
CA ARG A 105 18.35 25.56 -7.27
C ARG A 105 16.97 26.11 -6.89
N PRO A 106 16.29 26.92 -7.73
CA PRO A 106 14.97 27.49 -7.45
C PRO A 106 13.86 26.43 -7.52
N VAL A 107 14.01 25.33 -6.76
CA VAL A 107 13.01 24.26 -6.62
C VAL A 107 12.31 24.43 -5.28
N GLY A 108 11.00 24.60 -5.30
CA GLY A 108 10.23 24.71 -4.04
C GLY A 108 10.34 23.42 -3.23
N ARG A 109 10.69 23.53 -1.94
CA ARG A 109 10.87 22.39 -1.00
C ARG A 109 9.72 21.39 -1.05
N GLY A 110 8.45 21.85 -1.06
CA GLY A 110 7.31 20.95 -1.13
C GLY A 110 7.21 20.14 -2.43
N ARG A 111 7.64 20.74 -3.57
CA ARG A 111 7.68 20.02 -4.85
C ARG A 111 8.77 18.96 -4.86
N PHE A 112 9.89 19.22 -4.22
CA PHE A 112 10.96 18.23 -4.06
C PHE A 112 10.46 17.01 -3.26
N ALA A 113 9.84 17.22 -2.10
CA ALA A 113 9.30 16.13 -1.28
C ALA A 113 8.25 15.29 -2.04
N LEU A 114 7.31 15.96 -2.75
CA LEU A 114 6.31 15.26 -3.56
C LEU A 114 6.92 14.51 -4.75
N ALA A 115 7.97 15.04 -5.39
CA ALA A 115 8.63 14.34 -6.48
C ALA A 115 9.37 13.08 -5.99
N ARG A 116 10.00 13.14 -4.83
CA ARG A 116 10.62 11.97 -4.19
C ARG A 116 9.58 10.93 -3.78
N LEU A 117 8.47 11.37 -3.20
CA LEU A 117 7.33 10.48 -2.89
C LEU A 117 6.80 9.80 -4.16
N ALA A 118 6.59 10.56 -5.24
CA ALA A 118 6.12 10.00 -6.51
C ALA A 118 7.10 8.96 -7.09
N GLY A 119 8.41 9.17 -6.97
CA GLY A 119 9.43 8.20 -7.37
C GLY A 119 9.36 6.90 -6.57
N ALA A 120 9.26 6.98 -5.24
CA ALA A 120 9.11 5.82 -4.36
C ALA A 120 7.81 5.05 -4.67
N LEU A 121 6.70 5.78 -4.81
CA LEU A 121 5.40 5.21 -5.13
C LEU A 121 5.38 4.52 -6.51
N ALA A 122 6.06 5.08 -7.51
CA ALA A 122 6.10 4.47 -8.84
C ALA A 122 6.66 3.04 -8.80
N ILE A 123 7.69 2.78 -8.00
CA ILE A 123 8.27 1.44 -7.85
C ILE A 123 7.36 0.52 -7.04
N ALA A 124 6.86 1.00 -5.89
CA ALA A 124 5.97 0.22 -5.05
C ALA A 124 4.69 -0.18 -5.80
N LEU A 125 4.11 0.77 -6.55
CA LEU A 125 2.90 0.52 -7.34
C LEU A 125 3.16 -0.35 -8.57
N ALA A 126 4.31 -0.22 -9.23
CA ALA A 126 4.68 -1.13 -10.32
C ALA A 126 4.81 -2.58 -9.82
N SER A 127 5.50 -2.78 -8.68
CA SER A 127 5.58 -4.09 -8.03
C SER A 127 4.21 -4.60 -7.58
N GLY A 128 3.42 -3.75 -6.95
CA GLY A 128 2.05 -4.08 -6.52
C GLY A 128 1.12 -4.42 -7.68
N ALA A 129 1.22 -3.70 -8.81
CA ALA A 129 0.45 -3.99 -10.01
C ALA A 129 0.78 -5.39 -10.56
N VAL A 130 2.08 -5.71 -10.69
CA VAL A 130 2.51 -7.04 -11.13
C VAL A 130 1.97 -8.12 -10.20
N LEU A 131 2.08 -7.90 -8.88
CA LEU A 131 1.65 -8.87 -7.87
C LEU A 131 0.13 -9.09 -7.89
N LEU A 132 -0.64 -8.02 -7.85
CA LEU A 132 -2.12 -8.08 -7.84
C LEU A 132 -2.68 -8.61 -9.16
N LEU A 133 -2.16 -8.15 -10.31
CA LEU A 133 -2.62 -8.61 -11.61
C LEU A 133 -2.24 -10.06 -11.88
N ALA A 134 -1.01 -10.48 -11.54
CA ALA A 134 -0.60 -11.87 -11.71
C ALA A 134 -1.39 -12.81 -10.79
N THR A 135 -1.66 -12.39 -9.55
CA THR A 135 -2.50 -13.15 -8.61
C THR A 135 -3.93 -13.25 -9.14
N ALA A 136 -4.51 -12.15 -9.60
CA ALA A 136 -5.86 -12.14 -10.17
C ALA A 136 -5.96 -13.03 -11.41
N TRP A 137 -4.95 -13.01 -12.27
CA TRP A 137 -4.88 -13.89 -13.44
C TRP A 137 -4.84 -15.37 -13.04
N LEU A 138 -4.03 -15.73 -12.05
CA LEU A 138 -3.97 -17.10 -11.52
C LEU A 138 -5.32 -17.54 -10.93
N LEU A 139 -5.97 -16.68 -10.17
CA LEU A 139 -7.28 -16.95 -9.57
C LEU A 139 -8.37 -17.07 -10.66
N HIS A 140 -8.34 -16.21 -11.67
CA HIS A 140 -9.23 -16.31 -12.81
C HIS A 140 -9.04 -17.63 -13.56
N ALA A 141 -7.80 -17.98 -13.90
CA ALA A 141 -7.47 -19.18 -14.68
C ALA A 141 -7.82 -20.48 -13.95
N ARG A 142 -7.73 -20.51 -12.61
CA ARG A 142 -7.94 -21.73 -11.81
C ARG A 142 -9.30 -21.84 -11.17
N GLN A 143 -9.90 -20.72 -10.77
CA GLN A 143 -11.13 -20.68 -10.00
C GLN A 143 -12.28 -20.02 -10.75
N GLY A 144 -12.04 -19.49 -11.96
CA GLY A 144 -13.04 -18.80 -12.77
C GLY A 144 -13.49 -17.45 -12.19
N LEU A 145 -12.75 -16.89 -11.21
CA LEU A 145 -13.11 -15.62 -10.59
C LEU A 145 -13.01 -14.47 -11.61
N VAL A 146 -13.94 -13.53 -11.52
CA VAL A 146 -13.97 -12.36 -12.40
C VAL A 146 -12.77 -11.45 -12.10
N TRP A 147 -12.02 -11.02 -13.10
CA TRP A 147 -10.78 -10.26 -12.91
C TRP A 147 -10.96 -8.73 -12.79
N TRP A 148 -12.05 -8.15 -13.33
CA TRP A 148 -12.25 -6.69 -13.37
C TRP A 148 -12.28 -5.99 -11.99
N PRO A 149 -12.73 -6.63 -10.85
CA PRO A 149 -12.73 -5.98 -9.54
C PRO A 149 -11.33 -5.65 -9.01
N VAL A 150 -10.29 -6.23 -9.64
CA VAL A 150 -8.89 -5.95 -9.29
C VAL A 150 -8.48 -4.51 -9.62
N LEU A 151 -9.09 -3.88 -10.63
CA LEU A 151 -8.77 -2.49 -10.99
C LEU A 151 -9.15 -1.49 -9.89
N PRO A 152 -10.40 -1.47 -9.36
CA PRO A 152 -10.72 -0.62 -8.24
C PRO A 152 -9.96 -1.03 -6.95
N ALA A 153 -9.68 -2.32 -6.75
CA ALA A 153 -8.85 -2.77 -5.63
C ALA A 153 -7.42 -2.23 -5.72
N PHE A 154 -6.82 -2.22 -6.91
CA PHE A 154 -5.51 -1.61 -7.14
C PHE A 154 -5.54 -0.08 -6.93
N ALA A 155 -6.58 0.61 -7.39
CA ALA A 155 -6.74 2.05 -7.15
C ALA A 155 -6.84 2.37 -5.65
N ALA A 156 -7.60 1.58 -4.89
CA ALA A 156 -7.69 1.69 -3.43
C ALA A 156 -6.32 1.42 -2.76
N CYS A 157 -5.62 0.37 -3.21
CA CYS A 157 -4.26 0.07 -2.75
C CYS A 157 -3.29 1.23 -3.05
N ALA A 158 -3.37 1.84 -4.23
CA ALA A 158 -2.52 2.97 -4.61
C ALA A 158 -2.75 4.20 -3.72
N ALA A 159 -4.00 4.52 -3.38
CA ALA A 159 -4.34 5.60 -2.45
C ALA A 159 -3.82 5.30 -1.03
N GLY A 160 -3.94 4.04 -0.57
CA GLY A 160 -3.35 3.58 0.69
C GLY A 160 -1.82 3.70 0.69
N ALA A 161 -1.16 3.27 -0.39
CA ALA A 161 0.28 3.37 -0.56
C ALA A 161 0.77 4.84 -0.52
N ALA A 162 0.03 5.75 -1.15
CA ALA A 162 0.33 7.18 -1.08
C ALA A 162 0.21 7.73 0.36
N THR A 163 -0.80 7.29 1.11
CA THR A 163 -0.98 7.66 2.52
C THR A 163 0.18 7.15 3.38
N VAL A 164 0.48 5.85 3.28
CA VAL A 164 1.57 5.21 4.05
C VAL A 164 2.92 5.80 3.68
N GLY A 165 3.20 5.99 2.37
CA GLY A 165 4.45 6.59 1.90
C GLY A 165 4.63 8.03 2.39
N ALA A 166 3.58 8.85 2.36
CA ALA A 166 3.65 10.22 2.85
C ALA A 166 3.89 10.27 4.37
N LEU A 167 3.23 9.41 5.15
CA LEU A 167 3.44 9.31 6.60
C LEU A 167 4.84 8.75 6.93
N ALA A 168 5.34 7.78 6.18
CA ALA A 168 6.70 7.25 6.33
C ALA A 168 7.75 8.32 6.07
N MET A 169 7.61 9.10 5.00
CA MET A 169 8.49 10.23 4.71
C MET A 169 8.41 11.31 5.79
N LEU A 170 7.20 11.59 6.30
CA LEU A 170 7.02 12.53 7.39
C LEU A 170 7.73 12.06 8.66
N ALA A 171 7.59 10.78 9.01
CA ALA A 171 8.25 10.18 10.15
C ALA A 171 9.77 10.19 10.02
N SER A 172 10.32 9.96 8.82
CA SER A 172 11.76 9.97 8.55
C SER A 172 12.44 11.34 8.71
N LEU A 173 11.66 12.42 8.78
CA LEU A 173 12.20 13.76 9.12
C LEU A 173 12.57 13.90 10.60
N TYR A 174 11.95 13.10 11.47
CA TYR A 174 12.08 13.24 12.93
C TYR A 174 12.68 12.00 13.59
N LEU A 175 12.62 10.85 12.94
CA LEU A 175 13.03 9.58 13.49
C LEU A 175 14.19 8.98 12.68
N PRO A 176 15.11 8.28 13.35
CA PRO A 176 16.16 7.53 12.64
C PRO A 176 15.52 6.42 11.79
N ARG A 177 16.23 6.03 10.73
CA ARG A 177 15.76 5.08 9.71
C ARG A 177 15.13 3.81 10.29
N ILE A 178 15.80 3.17 11.26
CA ILE A 178 15.31 1.93 11.89
C ILE A 178 13.98 2.16 12.61
N ALA A 179 13.85 3.25 13.36
CA ALA A 179 12.61 3.58 14.08
C ALA A 179 11.46 3.87 13.10
N THR A 180 11.74 4.56 11.99
CA THR A 180 10.75 4.82 10.94
C THR A 180 10.25 3.53 10.29
N VAL A 181 11.16 2.61 9.95
CA VAL A 181 10.81 1.30 9.38
C VAL A 181 9.93 0.49 10.34
N LEU A 182 10.31 0.43 11.63
CA LEU A 182 9.51 -0.26 12.66
C LEU A 182 8.14 0.39 12.84
N LEU A 183 8.07 1.72 12.86
CA LEU A 183 6.81 2.45 12.96
C LEU A 183 5.88 2.14 11.79
N VAL A 184 6.42 2.11 10.56
CA VAL A 184 5.66 1.75 9.35
C VAL A 184 5.15 0.32 9.44
N MET A 185 6.02 -0.64 9.80
CA MET A 185 5.61 -2.04 9.95
C MET A 185 4.51 -2.22 10.98
N MET A 186 4.70 -1.68 12.18
CA MET A 186 3.73 -1.81 13.27
C MET A 186 2.43 -1.05 12.96
N GLY A 187 2.54 0.16 12.39
CA GLY A 187 1.40 0.98 12.00
C GLY A 187 0.54 0.32 10.94
N VAL A 188 1.15 -0.13 9.84
CA VAL A 188 0.44 -0.82 8.76
C VAL A 188 -0.16 -2.14 9.25
N ALA A 189 0.60 -2.96 9.98
CA ALA A 189 0.11 -4.22 10.52
C ALA A 189 -1.03 -4.02 11.54
N GLY A 190 -0.90 -3.06 12.46
CA GLY A 190 -1.91 -2.75 13.46
C GLY A 190 -3.22 -2.25 12.84
N ILE A 191 -3.13 -1.28 11.92
CA ILE A 191 -4.31 -0.76 11.21
C ILE A 191 -4.95 -1.84 10.35
N ALA A 192 -4.14 -2.65 9.66
CA ALA A 192 -4.64 -3.76 8.87
C ALA A 192 -5.36 -4.81 9.73
N ALA A 193 -4.80 -5.17 10.88
CA ALA A 193 -5.43 -6.11 11.81
C ALA A 193 -6.79 -5.60 12.29
N VAL A 194 -6.90 -4.31 12.65
CA VAL A 194 -8.16 -3.69 13.05
C VAL A 194 -9.17 -3.67 11.88
N ASN A 195 -8.72 -3.33 10.66
CA ASN A 195 -9.58 -3.33 9.48
C ASN A 195 -10.09 -4.75 9.16
N VAL A 196 -9.20 -5.75 9.22
CA VAL A 196 -9.57 -7.16 8.98
C VAL A 196 -10.51 -7.67 10.07
N ALA A 197 -10.24 -7.41 11.35
CA ALA A 197 -11.11 -7.79 12.44
C ALA A 197 -12.54 -7.20 12.29
N GLY A 198 -12.61 -5.93 11.84
CA GLY A 198 -13.89 -5.29 11.54
C GLY A 198 -14.64 -5.93 10.37
N LEU A 199 -13.93 -6.43 9.34
CA LEU A 199 -14.55 -7.16 8.22
C LEU A 199 -15.21 -8.48 8.69
N PHE A 200 -14.63 -9.13 9.69
CA PHE A 200 -15.17 -10.37 10.26
C PHE A 200 -16.15 -10.15 11.43
N GLY A 201 -16.54 -8.91 11.70
CA GLY A 201 -17.51 -8.59 12.75
C GLY A 201 -16.98 -8.85 14.18
N ALA A 202 -15.67 -8.86 14.38
CA ALA A 202 -15.09 -9.03 15.70
C ALA A 202 -15.43 -7.86 16.61
N GLU A 203 -15.74 -8.14 17.88
CA GLU A 203 -15.90 -7.10 18.89
C GLU A 203 -14.57 -6.41 19.16
N LEU A 204 -14.51 -5.14 18.86
CA LEU A 204 -13.31 -4.32 19.00
C LEU A 204 -13.36 -3.52 20.31
N GLY A 205 -12.25 -3.51 21.04
CA GLY A 205 -12.12 -2.59 22.17
C GLY A 205 -12.16 -1.13 21.72
N SER A 206 -12.39 -0.20 22.62
CA SER A 206 -12.60 1.22 22.35
C SER A 206 -11.54 1.88 21.45
N LEU A 207 -10.27 1.55 21.66
CA LEU A 207 -9.15 2.07 20.85
C LEU A 207 -9.21 1.53 19.41
N ALA A 208 -9.45 0.23 19.24
CA ALA A 208 -9.54 -0.38 17.92
C ALA A 208 -10.78 0.12 17.16
N ALA A 209 -11.90 0.33 17.83
CA ALA A 209 -13.10 0.95 17.28
C ALA A 209 -12.83 2.40 16.81
N ALA A 210 -12.06 3.18 17.56
CA ALA A 210 -11.64 4.52 17.15
C ALA A 210 -10.72 4.47 15.92
N VAL A 211 -9.76 3.55 15.86
CA VAL A 211 -8.89 3.36 14.68
C VAL A 211 -9.73 2.93 13.47
N GLN A 212 -10.71 2.05 13.65
CA GLN A 212 -11.61 1.63 12.56
C GLN A 212 -12.46 2.79 12.03
N SER A 213 -12.93 3.68 12.90
CA SER A 213 -13.81 4.80 12.53
C SER A 213 -13.04 5.97 11.92
N PHE A 214 -11.90 6.33 12.48
CA PHE A 214 -11.16 7.56 12.13
C PHE A 214 -9.82 7.29 11.44
N GLY A 215 -9.22 6.12 11.60
CA GLY A 215 -7.94 5.76 11.00
C GLY A 215 -8.01 5.60 9.48
N PRO A 216 -6.85 5.50 8.81
CA PRO A 216 -6.81 5.26 7.37
C PRO A 216 -7.39 3.88 7.04
N PRO A 217 -8.37 3.78 6.13
CA PRO A 217 -8.97 2.50 5.74
C PRO A 217 -8.05 1.79 4.73
N LEU A 218 -6.99 1.11 5.19
CA LEU A 218 -5.99 0.52 4.31
C LEU A 218 -6.47 -0.76 3.61
N VAL A 219 -7.28 -1.56 4.27
CA VAL A 219 -7.75 -2.89 3.80
C VAL A 219 -9.20 -2.84 3.33
N SER A 220 -10.06 -2.12 4.05
CA SER A 220 -11.50 -2.10 3.80
C SER A 220 -11.89 -1.70 2.37
N PRO A 221 -11.26 -0.69 1.70
CA PRO A 221 -11.59 -0.36 0.32
C PRO A 221 -11.17 -1.43 -0.69
N VAL A 222 -10.06 -2.15 -0.41
CA VAL A 222 -9.61 -3.28 -1.24
C VAL A 222 -10.60 -4.43 -1.11
N ALA A 223 -11.00 -4.77 0.12
CA ALA A 223 -11.99 -5.81 0.39
C ALA A 223 -13.35 -5.48 -0.22
N LEU A 224 -13.77 -4.21 -0.14
CA LEU A 224 -15.01 -3.74 -0.77
C LEU A 224 -14.97 -3.89 -2.30
N ALA A 225 -13.85 -3.55 -2.93
CA ALA A 225 -13.68 -3.69 -4.38
C ALA A 225 -13.76 -5.15 -4.84
N LEU A 226 -13.35 -6.09 -3.98
CA LEU A 226 -13.34 -7.52 -4.24
C LEU A 226 -14.57 -8.26 -3.66
N HIS A 227 -15.60 -7.53 -3.20
CA HIS A 227 -16.74 -8.13 -2.52
C HIS A 227 -17.50 -9.14 -3.40
N ASP A 228 -17.53 -8.94 -4.72
CA ASP A 228 -18.15 -9.86 -5.67
C ASP A 228 -17.52 -11.27 -5.67
N TRP A 229 -16.31 -11.41 -5.13
CA TRP A 229 -15.64 -12.71 -4.98
C TRP A 229 -16.08 -13.47 -3.74
N ILE A 230 -16.78 -12.79 -2.85
CA ILE A 230 -17.21 -13.32 -1.56
C ILE A 230 -18.72 -13.20 -1.54
N ALA A 231 -19.42 -14.32 -1.22
CA ALA A 231 -20.83 -14.20 -0.91
C ALA A 231 -21.04 -13.11 0.16
N PRO A 232 -22.16 -12.36 0.14
CA PRO A 232 -22.29 -11.05 0.76
C PRO A 232 -21.89 -11.05 2.24
N THR A 233 -20.64 -10.78 2.50
CA THR A 233 -20.16 -10.42 3.83
C THR A 233 -20.43 -8.94 4.00
N ALA A 234 -21.03 -8.55 5.12
CA ALA A 234 -21.26 -7.16 5.44
C ALA A 234 -19.92 -6.42 5.48
N VAL A 235 -19.60 -5.68 4.42
CA VAL A 235 -18.44 -4.78 4.44
C VAL A 235 -18.83 -3.59 5.31
N PRO A 236 -18.07 -3.28 6.38
CA PRO A 236 -18.40 -2.17 7.25
C PRO A 236 -18.34 -0.85 6.48
N GLY A 237 -19.44 -0.14 6.44
CA GLY A 237 -19.53 1.19 5.88
C GLY A 237 -20.04 1.25 4.43
N ASP A 238 -20.55 2.43 4.08
CA ASP A 238 -20.92 2.78 2.71
C ASP A 238 -19.64 2.96 1.85
N ALA A 239 -19.66 2.47 0.63
CA ALA A 239 -18.53 2.55 -0.31
C ALA A 239 -18.05 4.00 -0.52
N LEU A 240 -18.98 4.94 -0.61
CA LEU A 240 -18.68 6.36 -0.76
C LEU A 240 -17.95 6.91 0.47
N THR A 241 -18.41 6.58 1.67
CA THR A 241 -17.79 7.03 2.93
C THR A 241 -16.35 6.49 3.05
N LEU A 242 -16.12 5.23 2.70
CA LEU A 242 -14.78 4.63 2.69
C LEU A 242 -13.86 5.30 1.67
N ALA A 243 -14.35 5.56 0.45
CA ALA A 243 -13.59 6.24 -0.58
C ALA A 243 -13.23 7.68 -0.19
N LEU A 244 -14.19 8.45 0.33
CA LEU A 244 -13.96 9.80 0.80
C LEU A 244 -12.95 9.84 1.95
N ARG A 245 -13.06 8.93 2.92
CA ARG A 245 -12.10 8.81 4.02
C ARG A 245 -10.69 8.47 3.53
N GLN A 246 -10.58 7.57 2.55
CA GLN A 246 -9.30 7.22 1.93
C GLN A 246 -8.65 8.42 1.24
N ILE A 247 -9.42 9.17 0.46
CA ILE A 247 -8.95 10.39 -0.22
C ILE A 247 -8.56 11.46 0.81
N ALA A 248 -9.36 11.65 1.85
CA ALA A 248 -9.06 12.61 2.91
C ALA A 248 -7.73 12.29 3.60
N TRP A 249 -7.47 11.04 3.94
CA TRP A 249 -6.20 10.61 4.53
C TRP A 249 -5.02 10.79 3.59
N MET A 250 -5.18 10.46 2.30
CA MET A 250 -4.15 10.67 1.28
C MET A 250 -3.78 12.16 1.14
N LEU A 251 -4.77 13.04 1.07
CA LEU A 251 -4.56 14.48 0.95
C LEU A 251 -3.96 15.08 2.24
N ALA A 252 -4.48 14.68 3.41
CA ALA A 252 -4.01 15.16 4.70
C ALA A 252 -2.55 14.76 4.95
N SER A 253 -2.17 13.51 4.67
CA SER A 253 -0.79 13.02 4.82
C SER A 253 0.19 13.73 3.87
N ALA A 254 -0.21 13.93 2.60
CA ALA A 254 0.59 14.67 1.64
C ALA A 254 0.74 16.16 2.02
N ALA A 255 -0.33 16.79 2.50
CA ALA A 255 -0.29 18.17 2.99
C ALA A 255 0.60 18.31 4.24
N ALA A 256 0.50 17.38 5.19
CA ALA A 256 1.34 17.32 6.38
C ALA A 256 2.82 17.18 6.02
N LEU A 257 3.16 16.27 5.08
CA LEU A 257 4.53 16.12 4.57
C LEU A 257 5.06 17.42 3.99
N VAL A 258 4.31 18.06 3.08
CA VAL A 258 4.72 19.32 2.45
C VAL A 258 4.90 20.42 3.49
N HIS A 259 4.01 20.50 4.46
CA HIS A 259 4.07 21.51 5.51
C HIS A 259 5.28 21.32 6.43
N ALA A 260 5.50 20.09 6.90
CA ALA A 260 6.64 19.75 7.75
C ALA A 260 7.97 19.99 7.02
N PHE A 261 8.09 19.55 5.76
CA PHE A 261 9.31 19.72 4.98
C PHE A 261 9.63 21.20 4.65
N ARG A 262 8.61 22.07 4.56
CA ARG A 262 8.82 23.52 4.42
C ARG A 262 9.40 24.15 5.67
N ARG A 263 9.05 23.61 6.85
CA ARG A 263 9.50 24.13 8.15
C ARG A 263 10.79 23.50 8.66
N ALA A 264 11.17 22.32 8.13
CA ALA A 264 12.43 21.69 8.49
C ALA A 264 13.59 22.63 8.12
N GLU A 265 14.35 23.02 9.16
CA GLU A 265 15.63 23.69 8.99
C GLU A 265 16.60 22.63 8.47
N LEU A 266 17.16 22.87 7.30
CA LEU A 266 18.18 22.01 6.70
C LEU A 266 19.52 22.62 7.12
N ASP A 267 20.02 22.19 8.27
CA ASP A 267 21.34 22.54 8.76
C ASP A 267 22.43 21.87 7.93
#